data_30a8eb5eea2e3aa1fcc461d23de7029b
#
_entry.id   30a8eb5eea2e3aa1fcc461d23de7029b
#
_cell.length_a   1.000
_cell.length_b   1.000
_cell.length_c   1.000
_cell.angle_alpha   90.00
_cell.angle_beta   90.00
_cell.angle_gamma   90.00
#
_symmetry.space_group_name_H-M   'P 1'
#
loop_
_entity.id
_entity.type
_entity.pdbx_description
1 polymer ?
#
loop_
_entity_poly.entity_id
_entity_poly.type
_entity_poly.pdbx_seq_one_letter_code
_entity_poly.pdbx_strand_id
1 'polypeptide(L)'
;MIPRNDFPRRSLTPSSARRSTQRDAFQRTDEDFRASMGAEGDASGSTALALCVRGGLLLVANTGDCRAVLSRRGRAADLSTDQRPSCSTEMSRIEAAGGYVEDGYINGHLGVARAFGDFHVEGLKGKAGGEPGPLIVTPEVETHALTHEDEFVIMACDGLWDVFSSHNAVDFTRLALRRHNDPSTAARELALEALRRDTCDNVTVIVVCFSDDPPPDKRVEGRTAPMRFGRTISSEGLSSLQKAIRDDDEAAIEAIQNSPAPAMRPRGLTRVSSINPSSPSRGKNLSGGFLNALDNLDLSR
;
A
#
# COMPACT_ATOMS: atom_id res chain seq x y z
N MET A 1 8.94 20.52 -9.13
CA MET A 1 8.14 21.64 -8.60
C MET A 1 7.07 22.03 -9.60
N ILE A 2 5.80 21.96 -9.25
CA ILE A 2 4.68 22.34 -10.15
C ILE A 2 4.12 23.66 -9.61
N PRO A 3 4.24 24.79 -10.36
CA PRO A 3 3.74 26.09 -9.90
C PRO A 3 2.22 26.05 -9.69
N ARG A 4 1.75 26.67 -8.61
CA ARG A 4 0.31 26.70 -8.19
C ARG A 4 -0.67 27.28 -9.21
N ASN A 5 -0.21 28.02 -10.23
CA ASN A 5 -1.09 28.85 -11.07
C ASN A 5 -1.35 28.33 -12.48
N ASP A 6 -0.77 27.21 -12.90
CA ASP A 6 -0.81 26.78 -14.31
C ASP A 6 -1.42 25.40 -14.56
N PHE A 7 -2.44 25.01 -13.82
CA PHE A 7 -3.26 23.89 -14.30
C PHE A 7 -4.19 24.40 -15.41
N PRO A 8 -3.86 24.14 -16.69
CA PRO A 8 -4.72 24.58 -17.79
C PRO A 8 -6.08 23.89 -17.65
N ARG A 9 -7.16 24.68 -17.61
CA ARG A 9 -8.55 24.21 -17.64
C ARG A 9 -8.91 23.58 -19.00
N ARG A 10 -8.02 22.80 -19.61
CA ARG A 10 -8.39 21.95 -20.74
C ARG A 10 -9.00 20.68 -20.17
N SER A 11 -10.24 20.38 -20.55
CA SER A 11 -10.86 19.07 -20.32
C SER A 11 -10.07 17.99 -21.07
N LEU A 12 -8.96 17.56 -20.47
CA LEU A 12 -8.22 16.41 -20.94
C LEU A 12 -8.97 15.17 -20.42
N THR A 13 -9.98 14.74 -21.16
CA THR A 13 -10.52 13.39 -20.98
C THR A 13 -9.36 12.40 -21.12
N PRO A 14 -9.22 11.44 -20.20
CA PRO A 14 -8.22 10.39 -20.32
C PRO A 14 -8.49 9.62 -21.61
N SER A 15 -7.64 9.77 -22.63
CA SER A 15 -7.83 9.02 -23.86
C SER A 15 -7.61 7.54 -23.56
N SER A 16 -8.45 6.67 -24.09
CA SER A 16 -8.29 5.21 -24.02
C SER A 16 -6.89 4.77 -24.47
N ALA A 17 -6.26 5.51 -25.37
CA ALA A 17 -4.90 5.31 -25.84
C ALA A 17 -3.82 5.39 -24.75
N ARG A 18 -3.99 6.24 -23.72
CA ARG A 18 -3.01 6.33 -22.62
C ARG A 18 -3.07 5.13 -21.68
N ARG A 19 -4.27 4.61 -21.44
CA ARG A 19 -4.45 3.42 -20.61
C ARG A 19 -3.94 2.16 -21.31
N SER A 20 -4.08 2.06 -22.65
CA SER A 20 -3.53 0.94 -23.42
C SER A 20 -2.00 0.96 -23.39
N THR A 21 -1.37 2.11 -23.61
CA THR A 21 0.09 2.23 -23.61
C THR A 21 0.72 1.73 -22.30
N GLN A 22 0.08 1.96 -21.15
CA GLN A 22 0.62 1.49 -19.87
C GLN A 22 0.40 0.00 -19.66
N ARG A 23 -0.78 -0.52 -20.02
CA ARG A 23 -1.01 -1.96 -19.99
C ARG A 23 0.00 -2.69 -20.89
N ASP A 24 0.25 -2.16 -22.08
CA ASP A 24 1.23 -2.70 -23.01
C ASP A 24 2.65 -2.63 -22.43
N ALA A 25 3.02 -1.57 -21.71
CA ALA A 25 4.31 -1.44 -21.06
C ALA A 25 4.52 -2.50 -19.96
N PHE A 26 3.51 -2.70 -19.09
CA PHE A 26 3.56 -3.73 -18.06
C PHE A 26 3.66 -5.12 -18.67
N GLN A 27 2.86 -5.41 -19.70
CA GLN A 27 2.90 -6.69 -20.40
C GLN A 27 4.28 -6.96 -21.03
N ARG A 28 4.84 -6.00 -21.76
CA ARG A 28 6.16 -6.13 -22.36
C ARG A 28 7.25 -6.32 -21.33
N THR A 29 7.21 -5.57 -20.22
CA THR A 29 8.19 -5.73 -19.13
C THR A 29 8.16 -7.14 -18.55
N ASP A 30 6.98 -7.74 -18.36
CA ASP A 30 6.84 -9.12 -17.88
C ASP A 30 7.34 -10.15 -18.90
N GLU A 31 7.07 -9.90 -20.20
CA GLU A 31 7.57 -10.72 -21.30
C GLU A 31 9.10 -10.63 -21.43
N ASP A 32 9.67 -9.43 -21.34
CA ASP A 32 11.13 -9.20 -21.37
C ASP A 32 11.82 -9.86 -20.16
N PHE A 33 11.18 -9.78 -18.99
CA PHE A 33 11.67 -10.47 -17.80
C PHE A 33 11.65 -11.99 -18.01
N ARG A 34 10.55 -12.55 -18.52
CA ARG A 34 10.45 -13.98 -18.86
C ARG A 34 11.55 -14.39 -19.85
N ALA A 35 11.83 -13.58 -20.87
CA ALA A 35 12.86 -13.87 -21.87
C ALA A 35 14.29 -13.78 -21.30
N SER A 36 14.50 -12.96 -20.27
CA SER A 36 15.80 -12.81 -19.60
C SER A 36 16.11 -13.92 -18.60
N MET A 37 15.09 -14.69 -18.18
CA MET A 37 15.25 -15.82 -17.27
C MET A 37 16.00 -16.94 -17.98
N GLY A 38 17.13 -17.37 -17.43
CA GLY A 38 17.91 -18.50 -17.97
C GLY A 38 17.14 -19.83 -17.90
N ALA A 39 17.73 -20.88 -18.46
CA ALA A 39 17.14 -22.22 -18.48
C ALA A 39 16.87 -22.83 -17.08
N GLU A 40 17.51 -22.29 -16.04
CA GLU A 40 17.34 -22.76 -14.64
C GLU A 40 16.12 -22.11 -13.94
N GLY A 41 15.43 -21.14 -14.61
CA GLY A 41 14.26 -20.45 -14.09
C GLY A 41 14.55 -19.63 -12.83
N ASP A 42 14.34 -18.33 -12.87
CA ASP A 42 14.39 -17.47 -11.69
C ASP A 42 13.02 -17.50 -10.97
N ALA A 43 13.01 -17.65 -9.65
CA ALA A 43 11.80 -17.68 -8.83
C ALA A 43 11.34 -16.28 -8.42
N SER A 44 11.89 -15.22 -9.05
CA SER A 44 11.58 -13.85 -8.66
C SER A 44 10.23 -13.38 -9.19
N GLY A 45 9.55 -12.60 -8.38
CA GLY A 45 8.35 -11.85 -8.71
C GLY A 45 8.32 -10.50 -7.99
N SER A 46 7.50 -9.58 -8.47
CA SER A 46 7.33 -8.26 -7.85
C SER A 46 5.98 -7.65 -8.16
N THR A 47 5.42 -6.94 -7.21
CA THR A 47 4.34 -5.97 -7.44
C THR A 47 4.91 -4.69 -8.05
N ALA A 48 4.06 -3.85 -8.66
CA ALA A 48 4.48 -2.54 -9.14
C ALA A 48 3.36 -1.50 -9.04
N LEU A 49 3.70 -0.36 -8.48
CA LEU A 49 2.84 0.81 -8.41
C LEU A 49 3.56 2.00 -9.05
N ALA A 50 3.02 2.48 -10.17
CA ALA A 50 3.58 3.60 -10.92
C ALA A 50 2.64 4.80 -10.89
N LEU A 51 3.21 6.01 -10.72
CA LEU A 51 2.48 7.26 -10.70
C LEU A 51 3.15 8.24 -11.66
N CYS A 52 2.36 8.82 -12.57
CA CYS A 52 2.81 9.82 -13.53
C CYS A 52 1.96 11.08 -13.42
N VAL A 53 2.61 12.23 -13.30
CA VAL A 53 1.95 13.56 -13.30
C VAL A 53 2.26 14.26 -14.61
N ARG A 54 1.23 14.55 -15.41
CA ARG A 54 1.40 15.28 -16.69
C ARG A 54 0.21 16.18 -16.97
N GLY A 55 0.46 17.47 -17.19
CA GLY A 55 -0.56 18.44 -17.63
C GLY A 55 -1.76 18.54 -16.70
N GLY A 56 -1.56 18.47 -15.38
CA GLY A 56 -2.64 18.52 -14.39
C GLY A 56 -3.40 17.19 -14.25
N LEU A 57 -2.95 16.13 -14.89
CA LEU A 57 -3.48 14.77 -14.71
C LEU A 57 -2.51 13.94 -13.89
N LEU A 58 -3.07 13.17 -12.98
CA LEU A 58 -2.41 12.13 -12.21
C LEU A 58 -2.86 10.79 -12.77
N LEU A 59 -1.92 10.00 -13.22
CA LEU A 59 -2.16 8.68 -13.76
C LEU A 59 -1.48 7.66 -12.84
N VAL A 60 -2.23 6.67 -12.39
CA VAL A 60 -1.77 5.62 -11.49
C VAL A 60 -1.97 4.28 -12.17
N ALA A 61 -0.92 3.44 -12.18
CA ALA A 61 -0.98 2.07 -12.66
C ALA A 61 -0.50 1.14 -11.53
N ASN A 62 -1.35 0.19 -11.14
CA ASN A 62 -1.08 -0.75 -10.05
C ASN A 62 -1.19 -2.19 -10.50
N THR A 63 -0.20 -3.00 -10.14
CA THR A 63 -0.17 -4.45 -10.27
C THR A 63 0.31 -5.02 -8.94
N GLY A 64 -0.61 -5.58 -8.15
CA GLY A 64 -0.36 -6.11 -6.80
C GLY A 64 -1.09 -5.35 -5.71
N ASP A 65 -0.60 -5.45 -4.49
CA ASP A 65 -1.21 -4.92 -3.26
C ASP A 65 -0.48 -3.71 -2.66
N CYS A 66 0.40 -3.07 -3.44
CA CYS A 66 0.80 -1.71 -3.16
C CYS A 66 -0.40 -0.76 -3.34
N ARG A 67 -0.42 0.37 -2.61
CA ARG A 67 -1.52 1.33 -2.71
C ARG A 67 -1.02 2.76 -2.81
N ALA A 68 -1.72 3.56 -3.62
CA ALA A 68 -1.57 5.01 -3.70
C ALA A 68 -2.79 5.70 -3.11
N VAL A 69 -2.57 6.68 -2.25
CA VAL A 69 -3.62 7.43 -1.56
C VAL A 69 -3.39 8.93 -1.73
N LEU A 70 -4.39 9.63 -2.25
CA LEU A 70 -4.40 11.09 -2.40
C LEU A 70 -4.96 11.75 -1.14
N SER A 71 -4.28 12.78 -0.64
CA SER A 71 -4.87 13.72 0.31
C SER A 71 -5.55 14.86 -0.44
N ARG A 72 -6.88 14.93 -0.34
CA ARG A 72 -7.70 16.03 -0.89
C ARG A 72 -8.41 16.74 0.24
N ARG A 73 -8.02 17.99 0.55
CA ARG A 73 -8.53 18.74 1.73
C ARG A 73 -8.41 17.96 3.04
N GLY A 74 -7.35 17.17 3.22
CA GLY A 74 -7.14 16.32 4.37
C GLY A 74 -8.08 15.11 4.46
N ARG A 75 -8.72 14.72 3.36
CA ARG A 75 -9.46 13.47 3.24
C ARG A 75 -8.66 12.51 2.36
N ALA A 76 -8.61 11.26 2.77
CA ALA A 76 -8.01 10.22 1.96
C ALA A 76 -8.94 9.86 0.79
N ALA A 77 -8.36 9.71 -0.40
CA ALA A 77 -8.99 9.16 -1.58
C ALA A 77 -8.04 8.12 -2.17
N ASP A 78 -8.46 6.86 -2.17
CA ASP A 78 -7.66 5.79 -2.75
C ASP A 78 -7.60 5.98 -4.27
N LEU A 79 -6.38 5.90 -4.82
CA LEU A 79 -6.09 6.04 -6.25
C LEU A 79 -5.85 4.68 -6.92
N SER A 80 -5.73 3.63 -6.15
CA SER A 80 -5.58 2.24 -6.58
C SER A 80 -6.28 1.31 -5.61
N THR A 81 -6.59 0.11 -6.08
CA THR A 81 -7.19 -0.96 -5.28
C THR A 81 -6.15 -2.05 -5.08
N ASP A 82 -6.03 -2.57 -3.86
CA ASP A 82 -5.15 -3.71 -3.56
C ASP A 82 -5.67 -4.95 -4.28
N GLN A 83 -4.80 -5.62 -5.01
CA GLN A 83 -5.15 -6.79 -5.80
C GLN A 83 -4.74 -8.07 -5.06
N ARG A 84 -5.45 -8.36 -3.97
CA ARG A 84 -5.28 -9.58 -3.18
C ARG A 84 -6.21 -10.69 -3.67
N PRO A 85 -5.82 -11.97 -3.62
CA PRO A 85 -6.67 -13.06 -4.07
C PRO A 85 -8.02 -13.14 -3.35
N SER A 86 -8.09 -12.67 -2.11
CA SER A 86 -9.32 -12.58 -1.31
C SER A 86 -10.31 -11.51 -1.79
N CYS A 87 -9.90 -10.56 -2.64
CA CYS A 87 -10.81 -9.58 -3.23
C CYS A 87 -11.77 -10.26 -4.21
N SER A 88 -13.07 -10.01 -4.09
CA SER A 88 -14.11 -10.72 -4.85
C SER A 88 -13.92 -10.64 -6.38
N THR A 89 -13.47 -9.49 -6.90
CA THR A 89 -13.19 -9.29 -8.32
C THR A 89 -12.01 -10.12 -8.81
N GLU A 90 -10.93 -10.17 -8.01
CA GLU A 90 -9.75 -10.96 -8.32
C GLU A 90 -10.04 -12.47 -8.15
N MET A 91 -10.75 -12.86 -7.09
CA MET A 91 -11.16 -14.26 -6.87
C MET A 91 -11.95 -14.81 -8.06
N SER A 92 -12.99 -14.07 -8.51
CA SER A 92 -13.78 -14.50 -9.67
C SER A 92 -12.94 -14.61 -10.95
N ARG A 93 -11.97 -13.73 -11.15
CA ARG A 93 -11.04 -13.79 -12.28
C ARG A 93 -10.11 -14.99 -12.20
N ILE A 94 -9.56 -15.26 -11.02
CA ILE A 94 -8.67 -16.40 -10.74
C ILE A 94 -9.39 -17.72 -11.03
N GLU A 95 -10.62 -17.87 -10.52
CA GLU A 95 -11.45 -19.07 -10.74
C GLU A 95 -11.82 -19.25 -12.22
N ALA A 96 -12.17 -18.16 -12.91
CA ALA A 96 -12.45 -18.19 -14.35
C ALA A 96 -11.22 -18.59 -15.19
N ALA A 97 -10.01 -18.32 -14.69
CA ALA A 97 -8.75 -18.74 -15.31
C ALA A 97 -8.29 -20.16 -14.90
N GLY A 98 -9.14 -20.92 -14.21
CA GLY A 98 -8.86 -22.29 -13.78
C GLY A 98 -8.02 -22.43 -12.51
N GLY A 99 -7.79 -21.33 -11.78
CA GLY A 99 -7.16 -21.34 -10.45
C GLY A 99 -8.18 -21.46 -9.33
N TYR A 100 -7.69 -21.45 -8.11
CA TYR A 100 -8.49 -21.39 -6.87
C TYR A 100 -7.82 -20.48 -5.85
N VAL A 101 -8.57 -20.05 -4.85
CA VAL A 101 -8.04 -19.26 -3.72
C VAL A 101 -8.22 -20.07 -2.44
N GLU A 102 -7.11 -20.27 -1.72
CA GLU A 102 -7.08 -20.99 -0.44
C GLU A 102 -6.29 -20.14 0.56
N ASP A 103 -6.87 -19.87 1.73
CA ASP A 103 -6.30 -19.05 2.81
C ASP A 103 -5.75 -17.68 2.36
N GLY A 104 -6.33 -17.08 1.30
CA GLY A 104 -5.88 -15.80 0.73
C GLY A 104 -4.76 -15.92 -0.30
N TYR A 105 -4.38 -17.13 -0.71
CA TYR A 105 -3.32 -17.41 -1.69
C TYR A 105 -3.89 -18.00 -2.97
N ILE A 106 -3.34 -17.61 -4.13
CA ILE A 106 -3.63 -18.27 -5.41
C ILE A 106 -3.02 -19.65 -5.39
N ASN A 107 -3.84 -20.68 -5.61
CA ASN A 107 -3.45 -22.09 -5.63
C ASN A 107 -2.63 -22.50 -4.39
N GLY A 108 -2.82 -21.81 -3.24
CA GLY A 108 -2.08 -22.03 -2.01
C GLY A 108 -0.62 -21.53 -2.03
N HIS A 109 -0.20 -20.74 -3.06
CA HIS A 109 1.20 -20.36 -3.22
C HIS A 109 1.46 -18.85 -3.11
N LEU A 110 0.66 -17.99 -3.71
CA LEU A 110 0.97 -16.57 -3.86
C LEU A 110 -0.12 -15.68 -3.25
N GLY A 111 0.27 -14.74 -2.36
CA GLY A 111 -0.62 -13.84 -1.63
C GLY A 111 -1.10 -12.62 -2.42
N VAL A 112 -0.63 -12.44 -3.68
CA VAL A 112 -1.05 -11.35 -4.57
C VAL A 112 -1.75 -11.90 -5.81
N ALA A 113 -2.76 -11.18 -6.32
CA ALA A 113 -3.53 -11.59 -7.48
C ALA A 113 -2.90 -11.15 -8.80
N ARG A 114 -1.98 -10.18 -8.75
CA ARG A 114 -1.26 -9.64 -9.91
C ARG A 114 0.18 -9.32 -9.52
N ALA A 115 1.12 -9.72 -10.38
CA ALA A 115 2.55 -9.48 -10.20
C ALA A 115 3.32 -9.64 -11.52
N PHE A 116 4.51 -9.06 -11.56
CA PHE A 116 5.55 -9.41 -12.53
C PHE A 116 6.24 -10.70 -12.09
N GLY A 117 6.76 -11.49 -13.03
CA GLY A 117 7.55 -12.67 -12.70
C GLY A 117 6.72 -13.84 -12.18
N ASP A 118 7.25 -14.55 -11.18
CA ASP A 118 6.65 -15.76 -10.58
C ASP A 118 6.36 -16.88 -11.61
N PHE A 119 7.17 -16.97 -12.66
CA PHE A 119 7.00 -17.96 -13.75
C PHE A 119 7.36 -19.38 -13.33
N HIS A 120 8.04 -19.54 -12.19
CA HIS A 120 8.48 -20.83 -11.66
C HIS A 120 7.31 -21.68 -11.12
N VAL A 121 6.20 -21.05 -10.75
CA VAL A 121 5.03 -21.77 -10.23
C VAL A 121 4.17 -22.23 -11.41
N GLU A 122 4.15 -23.54 -11.63
CA GLU A 122 3.40 -24.14 -12.73
C GLU A 122 1.89 -23.85 -12.60
N GLY A 123 1.27 -23.44 -13.70
CA GLY A 123 -0.17 -23.14 -13.74
C GLY A 123 -0.58 -21.77 -13.21
N LEU A 124 0.31 -20.97 -12.61
CA LEU A 124 -0.05 -19.62 -12.15
C LEU A 124 -0.14 -18.62 -13.31
N LYS A 125 0.91 -18.52 -14.13
CA LYS A 125 0.90 -17.65 -15.32
C LYS A 125 0.60 -18.44 -16.57
N GLY A 126 -0.17 -17.83 -17.47
CA GLY A 126 -0.42 -18.37 -18.79
C GLY A 126 0.87 -18.60 -19.60
N LYS A 127 0.81 -19.44 -20.64
CA LYS A 127 1.90 -19.62 -21.59
C LYS A 127 2.09 -18.35 -22.42
N ALA A 128 3.31 -18.10 -22.85
CA ALA A 128 3.60 -16.98 -23.76
C ALA A 128 2.70 -17.04 -25.01
N GLY A 129 1.95 -15.97 -25.28
CA GLY A 129 0.99 -15.90 -26.40
C GLY A 129 -0.27 -16.75 -26.25
N GLY A 130 -0.52 -17.35 -25.07
CA GLY A 130 -1.73 -18.13 -24.76
C GLY A 130 -2.73 -17.36 -23.88
N GLU A 131 -3.74 -18.09 -23.39
CA GLU A 131 -4.71 -17.52 -22.44
C GLU A 131 -4.03 -17.11 -21.13
N PRO A 132 -4.48 -16.01 -20.51
CA PRO A 132 -3.97 -15.59 -19.22
C PRO A 132 -4.21 -16.64 -18.14
N GLY A 133 -3.22 -16.86 -17.28
CA GLY A 133 -3.38 -17.71 -16.10
C GLY A 133 -4.05 -16.98 -14.92
N PRO A 134 -4.17 -17.67 -13.78
CA PRO A 134 -4.67 -17.08 -12.53
C PRO A 134 -3.91 -15.84 -12.05
N LEU A 135 -2.58 -15.83 -12.21
CA LEU A 135 -1.73 -14.67 -11.95
C LEU A 135 -1.54 -13.87 -13.24
N ILE A 136 -1.83 -12.59 -13.24
CA ILE A 136 -1.63 -11.68 -14.37
C ILE A 136 -0.75 -10.50 -14.00
N VAL A 137 -0.17 -9.83 -15.01
CA VAL A 137 0.58 -8.60 -14.85
C VAL A 137 -0.22 -7.35 -15.21
N THR A 138 -1.40 -7.52 -15.84
CA THR A 138 -2.20 -6.41 -16.34
C THR A 138 -2.55 -5.42 -15.22
N PRO A 139 -2.08 -4.16 -15.28
CA PRO A 139 -2.34 -3.18 -14.24
C PRO A 139 -3.78 -2.68 -14.25
N GLU A 140 -4.28 -2.32 -13.07
CA GLU A 140 -5.35 -1.35 -12.94
C GLU A 140 -4.79 0.03 -13.29
N VAL A 141 -5.45 0.78 -14.16
CA VAL A 141 -5.00 2.12 -14.59
C VAL A 141 -6.09 3.13 -14.35
N GLU A 142 -5.83 4.03 -13.41
CA GLU A 142 -6.73 5.12 -13.04
C GLU A 142 -6.14 6.48 -13.37
N THR A 143 -7.03 7.45 -13.66
CA THR A 143 -6.64 8.81 -14.02
C THR A 143 -7.46 9.80 -13.23
N HIS A 144 -6.79 10.73 -12.54
CA HIS A 144 -7.41 11.76 -11.74
C HIS A 144 -6.98 13.14 -12.21
N ALA A 145 -7.92 14.07 -12.34
CA ALA A 145 -7.60 15.46 -12.57
C ALA A 145 -7.14 16.10 -11.26
N LEU A 146 -5.93 16.66 -11.26
CA LEU A 146 -5.41 17.41 -10.12
C LEU A 146 -6.13 18.76 -10.00
N THR A 147 -6.43 19.10 -8.77
CA THR A 147 -7.07 20.35 -8.38
C THR A 147 -6.23 21.06 -7.33
N HIS A 148 -6.56 22.33 -7.04
CA HIS A 148 -5.92 23.09 -5.96
C HIS A 148 -6.23 22.52 -4.54
N GLU A 149 -7.14 21.59 -4.45
CA GLU A 149 -7.52 20.90 -3.20
C GLU A 149 -6.63 19.70 -2.90
N ASP A 150 -5.87 19.23 -3.90
CA ASP A 150 -5.00 18.09 -3.77
C ASP A 150 -3.69 18.53 -3.11
N GLU A 151 -3.37 17.88 -2.00
CA GLU A 151 -2.25 18.26 -1.15
C GLU A 151 -1.00 17.44 -1.46
N PHE A 152 -1.13 16.13 -1.41
CA PHE A 152 -0.05 15.17 -1.66
C PHE A 152 -0.60 13.78 -1.97
N VAL A 153 0.26 12.89 -2.46
CA VAL A 153 0.00 11.46 -2.60
C VAL A 153 0.98 10.68 -1.72
N ILE A 154 0.48 9.64 -1.07
CA ILE A 154 1.27 8.60 -0.41
C ILE A 154 1.23 7.36 -1.30
N MET A 155 2.39 6.81 -1.63
CA MET A 155 2.55 5.51 -2.28
C MET A 155 3.32 4.60 -1.34
N ALA A 156 2.85 3.39 -1.09
CA ALA A 156 3.56 2.45 -0.24
C ALA A 156 3.22 0.99 -0.58
N CYS A 157 4.10 0.07 -0.14
CA CYS A 157 3.83 -1.35 -0.13
C CYS A 157 2.90 -1.75 1.03
N ASP A 158 2.50 -2.99 1.05
CA ASP A 158 1.62 -3.59 2.06
C ASP A 158 2.17 -3.50 3.49
N GLY A 159 3.49 -3.51 3.70
CA GLY A 159 4.10 -3.30 5.01
C GLY A 159 3.69 -2.00 5.71
N LEU A 160 3.22 -0.97 4.96
CA LEU A 160 2.55 0.19 5.52
C LEU A 160 1.05 -0.07 5.69
N TRP A 161 0.39 -0.59 4.65
CA TRP A 161 -1.07 -0.62 4.58
C TRP A 161 -1.71 -1.68 5.47
N ASP A 162 -0.96 -2.68 5.88
CA ASP A 162 -1.41 -3.70 6.85
C ASP A 162 -1.59 -3.11 8.27
N VAL A 163 -0.87 -2.02 8.60
CA VAL A 163 -0.93 -1.37 9.92
C VAL A 163 -1.49 0.06 9.88
N PHE A 164 -1.80 0.57 8.68
CA PHE A 164 -2.42 1.89 8.48
C PHE A 164 -3.65 1.80 7.58
N SER A 165 -4.74 2.41 8.01
CA SER A 165 -5.80 2.79 7.07
C SER A 165 -5.36 4.00 6.24
N SER A 166 -5.89 4.14 5.01
CA SER A 166 -5.63 5.29 4.14
C SER A 166 -5.85 6.63 4.85
N HIS A 167 -6.91 6.72 5.67
CA HIS A 167 -7.24 7.92 6.41
C HIS A 167 -6.19 8.25 7.49
N ASN A 168 -5.78 7.25 8.28
CA ASN A 168 -4.78 7.44 9.32
C ASN A 168 -3.42 7.80 8.73
N ALA A 169 -3.04 7.22 7.60
CA ALA A 169 -1.80 7.56 6.88
C ALA A 169 -1.83 9.02 6.40
N VAL A 170 -2.95 9.48 5.82
CA VAL A 170 -3.12 10.88 5.41
C VAL A 170 -3.03 11.83 6.60
N ASP A 171 -3.74 11.54 7.70
CA ASP A 171 -3.69 12.40 8.89
C ASP A 171 -2.31 12.48 9.50
N PHE A 172 -1.59 11.36 9.59
CA PHE A 172 -0.22 11.31 10.08
C PHE A 172 0.73 12.11 9.19
N THR A 173 0.68 11.88 7.88
CA THR A 173 1.53 12.57 6.90
C THR A 173 1.27 14.08 6.89
N ARG A 174 -0.01 14.50 6.96
CA ARG A 174 -0.35 15.94 7.08
C ARG A 174 0.27 16.58 8.32
N LEU A 175 0.22 15.88 9.45
CA LEU A 175 0.81 16.38 10.69
C LEU A 175 2.33 16.53 10.56
N ALA A 176 3.02 15.56 9.95
CA ALA A 176 4.46 15.61 9.69
C ALA A 176 4.84 16.75 8.74
N LEU A 177 4.12 16.89 7.61
CA LEU A 177 4.33 17.98 6.64
C LEU A 177 4.09 19.36 7.25
N ARG A 178 3.12 19.51 8.14
CA ARG A 178 2.89 20.78 8.85
C ARG A 178 3.99 21.14 9.86
N ARG A 179 4.69 20.15 10.41
CA ARG A 179 5.80 20.36 11.34
C ARG A 179 7.10 20.68 10.61
N HIS A 180 7.38 19.96 9.54
CA HIS A 180 8.70 19.94 8.91
C HIS A 180 8.71 20.57 7.51
N ASN A 181 7.57 20.64 6.83
CA ASN A 181 7.42 21.03 5.43
C ASN A 181 8.39 20.28 4.50
N ASP A 182 8.68 19.02 4.83
CA ASP A 182 9.60 18.17 4.08
C ASP A 182 8.98 16.80 3.82
N PRO A 183 8.69 16.44 2.54
CA PRO A 183 8.11 15.16 2.17
C PRO A 183 8.98 13.96 2.54
N SER A 184 10.30 14.11 2.49
CA SER A 184 11.25 13.05 2.83
C SER A 184 11.16 12.69 4.31
N THR A 185 11.15 13.70 5.17
CA THR A 185 10.96 13.53 6.62
C THR A 185 9.58 12.92 6.90
N ALA A 186 8.52 13.38 6.24
CA ALA A 186 7.17 12.84 6.41
C ALA A 186 7.09 11.35 6.02
N ALA A 187 7.69 10.97 4.89
CA ALA A 187 7.75 9.58 4.46
C ALA A 187 8.53 8.70 5.46
N ARG A 188 9.66 9.20 5.96
CA ARG A 188 10.46 8.50 6.96
C ARG A 188 9.72 8.33 8.29
N GLU A 189 9.05 9.38 8.79
CA GLU A 189 8.26 9.30 10.02
C GLU A 189 7.11 8.29 9.88
N LEU A 190 6.45 8.25 8.71
CA LEU A 190 5.37 7.31 8.43
C LEU A 190 5.88 5.86 8.41
N ALA A 191 7.04 5.60 7.78
CA ALA A 191 7.66 4.28 7.79
C ALA A 191 8.08 3.84 9.20
N LEU A 192 8.68 4.74 10.00
CA LEU A 192 9.04 4.46 11.38
C LEU A 192 7.83 4.18 12.27
N GLU A 193 6.71 4.87 12.01
CA GLU A 193 5.47 4.63 12.75
C GLU A 193 4.85 3.27 12.36
N ALA A 194 4.99 2.82 11.11
CA ALA A 194 4.58 1.47 10.71
C ALA A 194 5.35 0.39 11.50
N LEU A 195 6.66 0.60 11.70
CA LEU A 195 7.47 -0.28 12.56
C LEU A 195 7.01 -0.27 14.03
N ARG A 196 6.59 0.89 14.57
CA ARG A 196 6.04 0.98 15.94
C ARG A 196 4.66 0.31 16.08
N ARG A 197 3.96 0.12 14.98
CA ARG A 197 2.69 -0.61 14.91
C ARG A 197 2.87 -2.09 14.64
N ASP A 198 4.09 -2.59 14.82
CA ASP A 198 4.46 -3.99 14.71
C ASP A 198 4.20 -4.58 13.32
N THR A 199 4.44 -3.78 12.24
CA THR A 199 4.50 -4.40 10.91
C THR A 199 5.62 -5.45 10.87
N CYS A 200 5.33 -6.61 10.28
CA CYS A 200 6.29 -7.70 10.15
C CYS A 200 6.97 -7.73 8.78
N ASP A 201 6.72 -6.73 7.93
CA ASP A 201 7.21 -6.69 6.55
C ASP A 201 8.14 -5.52 6.28
N ASN A 202 8.80 -5.55 5.13
CA ASN A 202 9.57 -4.44 4.60
C ASN A 202 8.63 -3.25 4.34
N VAL A 203 9.08 -2.05 4.68
CA VAL A 203 8.28 -0.83 4.51
C VAL A 203 8.94 0.11 3.52
N THR A 204 8.24 0.39 2.44
CA THR A 204 8.62 1.43 1.47
C THR A 204 7.53 2.47 1.42
N VAL A 205 7.90 3.76 1.56
CA VAL A 205 6.96 4.89 1.52
C VAL A 205 7.52 6.01 0.64
N ILE A 206 6.67 6.52 -0.24
CA ILE A 206 6.95 7.71 -1.06
C ILE A 206 5.85 8.73 -0.79
N VAL A 207 6.24 9.97 -0.51
CA VAL A 207 5.31 11.11 -0.38
C VAL A 207 5.61 12.13 -1.48
N VAL A 208 4.60 12.47 -2.28
CA VAL A 208 4.71 13.45 -3.37
C VAL A 208 3.79 14.62 -3.06
N CYS A 209 4.35 15.79 -2.76
CA CYS A 209 3.59 17.03 -2.50
C CYS A 209 3.33 17.80 -3.79
N PHE A 210 2.13 18.38 -3.92
CA PHE A 210 1.74 19.21 -5.06
C PHE A 210 1.90 20.72 -4.81
N SER A 211 2.37 21.10 -3.63
CA SER A 211 2.63 22.48 -3.20
C SER A 211 3.91 22.56 -2.39
N ASP A 212 4.61 23.70 -2.48
CA ASP A 212 5.75 24.02 -1.64
C ASP A 212 5.34 24.42 -0.21
N ASP A 213 4.08 24.87 -0.02
CA ASP A 213 3.55 25.18 1.30
C ASP A 213 3.00 23.93 1.99
N PRO A 214 3.13 23.85 3.33
CA PRO A 214 2.56 22.75 4.08
C PRO A 214 1.03 22.71 3.96
N PRO A 215 0.39 21.54 4.11
CA PRO A 215 -1.06 21.43 4.07
C PRO A 215 -1.72 22.37 5.09
N PRO A 216 -2.81 23.08 4.72
CA PRO A 216 -3.49 24.00 5.61
C PRO A 216 -4.10 23.27 6.81
N ASP A 217 -4.42 24.01 7.88
CA ASP A 217 -5.24 23.45 8.95
C ASP A 217 -6.54 22.91 8.38
N LYS A 218 -6.98 21.75 8.89
CA LYS A 218 -8.34 21.28 8.60
C LYS A 218 -9.30 22.37 9.12
N ARG A 219 -9.79 23.23 8.22
CA ARG A 219 -10.93 24.07 8.57
C ARG A 219 -12.05 23.11 8.88
N VAL A 220 -12.56 23.20 10.09
CA VAL A 220 -13.82 22.55 10.47
C VAL A 220 -14.90 23.26 9.67
N GLU A 221 -15.11 22.85 8.40
CA GLU A 221 -16.25 23.29 7.62
C GLU A 221 -17.49 22.79 8.35
N GLY A 222 -18.23 23.68 8.97
CA GLY A 222 -19.51 23.36 9.57
C GLY A 222 -19.62 23.49 11.09
N ARG A 223 -18.65 24.04 11.82
CA ARG A 223 -18.95 24.57 13.15
C ARG A 223 -19.35 26.06 13.06
N THR A 224 -20.43 26.33 12.34
CA THR A 224 -21.26 27.50 12.63
C THR A 224 -22.08 27.16 13.87
N ALA A 225 -21.73 27.77 14.97
CA ALA A 225 -22.22 27.69 16.32
C ALA A 225 -21.47 26.68 17.21
N PRO A 226 -21.03 27.09 18.40
CA PRO A 226 -20.65 26.12 19.40
C PRO A 226 -21.86 25.23 19.63
N MET A 227 -21.75 23.92 19.36
CA MET A 227 -22.72 23.01 19.95
C MET A 227 -22.66 23.28 21.45
N ARG A 228 -23.67 23.99 21.94
CA ARG A 228 -23.98 23.95 23.35
C ARG A 228 -24.34 22.50 23.65
N PHE A 229 -23.36 21.74 24.09
CA PHE A 229 -23.62 20.50 24.80
C PHE A 229 -24.46 20.89 26.01
N GLY A 230 -25.76 20.97 25.81
CA GLY A 230 -26.74 21.21 26.85
C GLY A 230 -26.95 19.98 27.72
N ARG A 231 -25.86 19.44 28.24
CA ARG A 231 -25.80 18.58 29.43
C ARG A 231 -24.38 18.62 29.92
N THR A 232 -24.04 19.54 30.76
CA THR A 232 -22.98 19.40 31.75
C THR A 232 -23.27 18.11 32.51
N ILE A 233 -22.38 17.15 32.45
CA ILE A 233 -22.43 16.00 33.36
C ILE A 233 -22.42 16.61 34.76
N SER A 234 -23.45 16.34 35.55
CA SER A 234 -23.52 16.85 36.92
C SER A 234 -22.29 16.32 37.68
N SER A 235 -21.86 17.05 38.72
CA SER A 235 -20.79 16.59 39.59
C SER A 235 -21.06 15.18 40.16
N GLU A 236 -22.32 14.83 40.35
CA GLU A 236 -22.74 13.47 40.74
C GLU A 236 -22.53 12.44 39.62
N GLY A 237 -22.82 12.81 38.36
CA GLY A 237 -22.56 11.93 37.19
C GLY A 237 -21.08 11.69 36.97
N LEU A 238 -20.24 12.71 37.21
CA LEU A 238 -18.79 12.57 37.14
C LEU A 238 -18.22 11.67 38.26
N SER A 239 -18.76 11.84 39.48
CA SER A 239 -18.42 11.00 40.64
C SER A 239 -18.84 9.56 40.45
N SER A 240 -20.03 9.32 39.86
CA SER A 240 -20.53 7.97 39.57
C SER A 240 -19.69 7.28 38.49
N LEU A 241 -19.25 8.01 37.45
CA LEU A 241 -18.37 7.49 36.41
C LEU A 241 -16.97 7.17 36.96
N GLN A 242 -16.42 8.05 37.80
CA GLN A 242 -15.13 7.82 38.45
C GLN A 242 -15.15 6.65 39.44
N LYS A 243 -16.30 6.40 40.07
CA LYS A 243 -16.49 5.26 40.95
C LYS A 243 -16.58 3.98 40.14
N ALA A 244 -17.35 3.94 39.05
CA ALA A 244 -17.47 2.78 38.18
C ALA A 244 -16.11 2.37 37.57
N ILE A 245 -15.29 3.33 37.14
CA ILE A 245 -13.93 3.06 36.62
C ILE A 245 -13.04 2.45 37.71
N ARG A 246 -13.11 2.92 38.96
CA ARG A 246 -12.34 2.36 40.07
C ARG A 246 -12.80 0.96 40.45
N ASP A 247 -14.08 0.72 40.49
CA ASP A 247 -14.68 -0.57 40.83
C ASP A 247 -14.30 -1.65 39.79
N ASP A 248 -14.19 -1.27 38.48
CA ASP A 248 -13.71 -2.15 37.42
C ASP A 248 -12.20 -2.44 37.54
N ASP A 249 -11.39 -1.46 37.92
CA ASP A 249 -9.94 -1.65 38.17
C ASP A 249 -9.69 -2.54 39.39
N GLU A 250 -10.44 -2.39 40.48
CA GLU A 250 -10.32 -3.26 41.67
C GLU A 250 -10.74 -4.72 41.35
N ALA A 251 -11.82 -4.92 40.59
CA ALA A 251 -12.25 -6.24 40.15
C ALA A 251 -11.23 -6.91 39.22
N ALA A 252 -10.58 -6.15 38.35
CA ALA A 252 -9.53 -6.66 37.48
C ALA A 252 -8.27 -7.04 38.26
N ILE A 253 -7.88 -6.25 39.28
CA ILE A 253 -6.74 -6.53 40.15
C ILE A 253 -7.01 -7.79 40.99
N GLU A 254 -8.20 -7.94 41.52
CA GLU A 254 -8.59 -9.11 42.33
C GLU A 254 -8.64 -10.41 41.48
N ALA A 255 -9.09 -10.31 40.23
CA ALA A 255 -9.07 -11.42 39.28
C ALA A 255 -7.65 -11.87 38.91
N ILE A 256 -6.69 -10.95 38.82
CA ILE A 256 -5.27 -11.26 38.57
C ILE A 256 -4.61 -11.88 39.79
N GLN A 257 -4.93 -11.42 40.99
CA GLN A 257 -4.36 -11.95 42.23
C GLN A 257 -4.89 -13.35 42.59
N ASN A 258 -6.10 -13.67 42.19
CA ASN A 258 -6.75 -14.98 42.48
C ASN A 258 -6.60 -16.01 41.34
N SER A 259 -5.94 -15.68 40.23
CA SER A 259 -5.66 -16.62 39.16
C SER A 259 -4.57 -17.60 39.58
N PRO A 260 -4.77 -18.92 39.51
CA PRO A 260 -3.72 -19.89 39.80
C PRO A 260 -2.63 -19.77 38.73
N ALA A 261 -1.38 -19.69 39.17
CA ALA A 261 -0.20 -19.58 38.31
C ALA A 261 -0.23 -20.66 37.21
N PRO A 262 -0.01 -20.33 35.94
CA PRO A 262 0.01 -21.31 34.87
C PRO A 262 1.12 -22.32 35.11
N ALA A 263 0.79 -23.60 35.18
CA ALA A 263 1.74 -24.69 35.33
C ALA A 263 2.69 -24.70 34.12
N MET A 264 3.95 -24.40 34.38
CA MET A 264 5.04 -24.49 33.37
C MET A 264 5.15 -25.98 32.95
N ARG A 265 4.69 -26.31 31.74
CA ARG A 265 5.08 -27.53 31.07
C ARG A 265 6.45 -27.33 30.43
N PRO A 266 7.44 -28.19 30.68
CA PRO A 266 8.74 -28.08 30.03
C PRO A 266 8.57 -28.36 28.53
N ARG A 267 8.87 -27.39 27.68
CA ARG A 267 8.98 -27.57 26.22
C ARG A 267 10.22 -28.42 25.96
N GLY A 268 10.03 -29.59 25.41
CA GLY A 268 11.10 -30.45 24.95
C GLY A 268 11.92 -29.72 23.86
N LEU A 269 13.23 -29.71 24.08
CA LEU A 269 14.23 -29.26 23.10
C LEU A 269 14.23 -30.21 21.90
N THR A 270 13.63 -29.83 20.80
CA THR A 270 13.89 -30.43 19.50
C THR A 270 15.19 -29.85 18.97
N ARG A 271 16.15 -30.76 18.80
CA ARG A 271 17.52 -30.55 18.29
C ARG A 271 17.43 -30.06 16.85
N VAL A 272 17.74 -28.79 16.60
CA VAL A 272 17.92 -28.26 15.25
C VAL A 272 19.32 -28.64 14.80
N SER A 273 19.39 -29.45 13.74
CA SER A 273 20.63 -29.83 13.09
C SER A 273 21.27 -28.61 12.43
N SER A 274 22.51 -28.33 12.75
CA SER A 274 23.35 -27.31 12.18
C SER A 274 23.53 -27.53 10.67
N ILE A 275 23.09 -26.58 9.85
CA ILE A 275 23.46 -26.47 8.44
C ILE A 275 24.67 -25.54 8.35
N ASN A 276 25.74 -26.06 7.77
CA ASN A 276 27.03 -25.42 7.58
C ASN A 276 26.95 -24.32 6.51
N PRO A 277 27.41 -23.08 6.72
CA PRO A 277 27.45 -22.05 5.69
C PRO A 277 28.80 -22.09 4.97
N SER A 278 28.84 -22.65 3.80
CA SER A 278 29.98 -22.47 2.92
C SER A 278 29.57 -22.51 1.45
N SER A 279 29.31 -21.34 0.88
CA SER A 279 29.67 -20.92 -0.48
C SER A 279 29.17 -19.50 -0.75
N PRO A 280 30.02 -18.56 -1.21
CA PRO A 280 29.62 -17.24 -1.59
C PRO A 280 29.13 -17.25 -3.05
N SER A 281 27.83 -17.14 -3.26
CA SER A 281 27.31 -16.83 -4.60
C SER A 281 27.47 -15.33 -4.87
N ARG A 282 28.21 -15.02 -5.91
CA ARG A 282 28.38 -13.66 -6.47
C ARG A 282 27.01 -13.12 -6.89
N GLY A 283 26.46 -12.19 -6.13
CA GLY A 283 25.33 -11.37 -6.54
C GLY A 283 25.74 -10.48 -7.71
N LYS A 284 25.15 -10.70 -8.88
CA LYS A 284 25.17 -9.72 -9.96
C LYS A 284 24.13 -8.66 -9.63
N ASN A 285 24.58 -7.43 -9.48
CA ASN A 285 23.70 -6.25 -9.33
C ASN A 285 22.79 -6.12 -10.55
N LEU A 286 21.50 -6.41 -10.38
CA LEU A 286 20.45 -6.23 -11.40
C LEU A 286 19.83 -4.84 -11.38
N SER A 287 20.42 -3.87 -10.67
CA SER A 287 19.91 -2.49 -10.55
C SER A 287 20.00 -1.64 -11.83
N GLY A 288 20.65 -2.10 -12.89
CA GLY A 288 20.83 -1.34 -14.13
C GLY A 288 19.71 -1.49 -15.18
N GLY A 289 18.95 -2.57 -15.15
CA GLY A 289 17.99 -2.87 -16.21
C GLY A 289 16.61 -2.21 -16.03
N PHE A 290 16.20 -2.00 -14.81
CA PHE A 290 14.84 -1.50 -14.51
C PHE A 290 14.68 0.00 -14.80
N LEU A 291 15.75 0.79 -14.62
CA LEU A 291 15.74 2.24 -14.91
C LEU A 291 15.75 2.54 -16.42
N ASN A 292 16.39 1.69 -17.24
CA ASN A 292 16.47 1.91 -18.69
C ASN A 292 15.14 1.63 -19.42
N ALA A 293 14.22 0.85 -18.85
CA ALA A 293 12.90 0.61 -19.44
C ALA A 293 11.96 1.82 -19.33
N LEU A 294 12.18 2.72 -18.38
CA LEU A 294 11.41 3.96 -18.22
C LEU A 294 11.92 5.10 -19.11
N ASP A 295 13.21 5.09 -19.50
CA ASP A 295 13.80 6.11 -20.36
C ASP A 295 13.36 6.00 -21.84
N ASN A 296 12.81 4.85 -22.26
CA ASN A 296 12.33 4.63 -23.62
C ASN A 296 10.83 4.99 -23.81
N LEU A 297 10.18 5.53 -22.81
CA LEU A 297 8.85 6.13 -22.97
C LEU A 297 8.99 7.47 -23.68
N ASP A 298 8.89 7.47 -25.03
CA ASP A 298 8.83 8.69 -25.85
C ASP A 298 7.62 9.53 -25.42
N LEU A 299 7.88 10.51 -24.55
CA LEU A 299 6.90 11.44 -23.99
C LEU A 299 6.57 12.60 -24.93
N SER A 300 7.03 12.56 -26.21
CA SER A 300 6.91 13.65 -27.17
C SER A 300 5.65 13.61 -28.06
N ARG A 301 4.72 12.70 -27.81
CA ARG A 301 3.45 12.65 -28.56
C ARG A 301 2.21 12.85 -27.70
#